data_9be689b70ce77e18c5f1c6335bc542c6
#
_entry.id   9be689b70ce77e18c5f1c6335bc542c6
#
_cell.length_a   1.000
_cell.length_b   1.000
_cell.length_c   1.000
_cell.angle_alpha   90.00
_cell.angle_beta   90.00
_cell.angle_gamma   90.00
#
_symmetry.space_group_name_H-M   'P 1'
#
loop_
_entity.id
_entity.type
_entity.pdbx_description
1 polymer ?
#
loop_
_entity_poly.entity_id
_entity_poly.type
_entity_poly.pdbx_seq_one_letter_code
_entity_poly.pdbx_strand_id
1 'polypeptide(L)'
;LSELKMIDLPITKIPFEDHAWHLFPIVLNEKSTISRNEFIDKLSEAGIGTSVHYKPLHQMTYYKTKYNLKVDDFPNAEKTWQGNVSLPLFPFMEKEDLEYICDTIKYILIGKF
;
A
#
# COMPACT_ATOMS: atom_id res chain seq x y z
N LEU A 1 -5.27 10.88 5.83
CA LEU A 1 -5.64 9.77 4.92
C LEU A 1 -6.82 8.95 5.43
N SER A 2 -7.14 8.99 6.72
CA SER A 2 -8.23 8.20 7.32
C SER A 2 -9.63 8.51 6.77
N GLU A 3 -9.81 9.67 6.15
CA GLU A 3 -11.04 10.05 5.47
C GLU A 3 -11.25 9.39 4.09
N LEU A 4 -10.20 8.80 3.52
CA LEU A 4 -10.22 8.19 2.18
C LEU A 4 -10.79 6.77 2.25
N LYS A 5 -12.00 6.57 1.70
CA LYS A 5 -12.69 5.27 1.75
C LYS A 5 -12.13 4.22 0.78
N MET A 6 -11.29 4.63 -0.17
CA MET A 6 -10.69 3.77 -1.20
C MET A 6 -9.35 3.16 -0.79
N ILE A 7 -8.86 3.48 0.40
CA ILE A 7 -7.66 2.87 0.97
C ILE A 7 -7.93 2.33 2.37
N ASP A 8 -7.31 1.22 2.69
CA ASP A 8 -7.26 0.67 4.03
C ASP A 8 -5.89 1.00 4.63
N LEU A 9 -5.90 1.61 5.82
CA LEU A 9 -4.68 1.96 6.56
C LEU A 9 -4.25 0.80 7.47
N PRO A 10 -2.95 0.71 7.80
CA PRO A 10 -2.48 -0.32 8.73
C PRO A 10 -3.13 -0.16 10.12
N ILE A 11 -3.52 -1.30 10.69
CA ILE A 11 -4.14 -1.38 12.02
C ILE A 11 -3.13 -2.00 12.98
N THR A 12 -2.96 -1.39 14.16
CA THR A 12 -2.16 -1.95 15.24
C THR A 12 -3.04 -2.25 16.46
N LYS A 13 -2.70 -3.33 17.18
CA LYS A 13 -3.32 -3.72 18.45
C LYS A 13 -2.56 -3.21 19.67
N ILE A 14 -1.40 -2.61 19.46
CA ILE A 14 -0.57 -1.97 20.49
C ILE A 14 -0.66 -0.45 20.35
N PRO A 15 -0.33 0.34 21.40
CA PRO A 15 -0.26 1.78 21.28
C PRO A 15 0.59 2.22 20.09
N PHE A 16 0.20 3.27 19.43
CA PHE A 16 0.86 3.76 18.21
C PHE A 16 2.34 4.10 18.45
N GLU A 17 2.65 4.64 19.60
CA GLU A 17 3.98 5.01 20.06
C GLU A 17 4.88 3.81 20.35
N ASP A 18 4.32 2.65 20.63
CA ASP A 18 5.06 1.42 20.91
C ASP A 18 5.33 0.59 19.65
N HIS A 19 4.72 0.96 18.51
CA HIS A 19 4.89 0.23 17.25
C HIS A 19 6.16 0.70 16.53
N ALA A 20 6.99 -0.25 16.10
CA ALA A 20 8.26 0.06 15.42
C ALA A 20 8.12 0.72 14.05
N TRP A 21 6.95 0.64 13.44
CA TRP A 21 6.63 1.24 12.12
C TRP A 21 7.75 1.02 11.09
N HIS A 22 8.21 -0.21 10.97
CA HIS A 22 9.21 -0.57 9.95
C HIS A 22 8.74 -0.23 8.53
N LEU A 23 7.45 -0.45 8.25
CA LEU A 23 6.79 -0.11 6.98
C LEU A 23 5.45 0.58 7.28
N PHE A 24 5.01 1.40 6.36
CA PHE A 24 3.65 1.95 6.37
C PHE A 24 2.89 1.50 5.12
N PRO A 25 2.40 0.24 5.08
CA PRO A 25 1.65 -0.27 3.96
C PRO A 25 0.20 0.23 3.99
N ILE A 26 -0.27 0.73 2.87
CA ILE A 26 -1.68 0.97 2.62
C ILE A 26 -2.19 -0.06 1.60
N VAL A 27 -3.49 -0.31 1.56
CA VAL A 27 -4.09 -1.20 0.57
C VAL A 27 -5.19 -0.45 -0.17
N LEU A 28 -5.04 -0.28 -1.49
CA LEU A 28 -6.14 0.18 -2.32
C LEU A 28 -7.21 -0.92 -2.33
N ASN A 29 -8.44 -0.56 -1.98
CA ASN A 29 -9.56 -1.49 -1.92
C ASN A 29 -10.48 -1.35 -3.15
N GLU A 30 -11.55 -2.12 -3.19
CA GLU A 30 -12.51 -2.17 -4.30
C GLU A 30 -13.22 -0.85 -4.62
N LYS A 31 -13.11 0.17 -3.75
CA LYS A 31 -13.67 1.51 -3.99
C LYS A 31 -12.72 2.41 -4.76
N SER A 32 -11.48 1.98 -4.97
CA SER A 32 -10.53 2.71 -5.79
C SER A 32 -10.94 2.65 -7.27
N THR A 33 -10.92 3.79 -7.94
CA THR A 33 -11.21 3.91 -9.37
C THR A 33 -10.00 3.65 -10.25
N ILE A 34 -8.82 3.52 -9.63
CA ILE A 34 -7.55 3.25 -10.31
C ILE A 34 -6.89 2.00 -9.73
N SER A 35 -6.10 1.33 -10.54
CA SER A 35 -5.32 0.16 -10.11
C SER A 35 -4.14 0.57 -9.21
N ARG A 36 -3.64 -0.39 -8.40
CA ARG A 36 -2.43 -0.23 -7.61
C ARG A 36 -1.23 0.23 -8.45
N ASN A 37 -1.05 -0.34 -9.64
CA ASN A 37 0.07 0.02 -10.50
C ASN A 37 -0.05 1.46 -11.01
N GLU A 38 -1.23 1.85 -11.49
CA GLU A 38 -1.48 3.24 -11.89
C GLU A 38 -1.28 4.23 -10.74
N PHE A 39 -1.67 3.85 -9.52
CA PHE A 39 -1.44 4.67 -8.34
C PHE A 39 0.06 4.84 -8.05
N ILE A 40 0.86 3.77 -8.16
CA ILE A 40 2.32 3.82 -8.01
C ILE A 40 2.94 4.72 -9.09
N ASP A 41 2.51 4.58 -10.34
CA ASP A 41 3.04 5.39 -11.45
C ASP A 41 2.78 6.89 -11.21
N LYS A 42 1.57 7.25 -10.79
CA LYS A 42 1.23 8.65 -10.45
C LYS A 42 2.01 9.19 -9.25
N LEU A 43 2.27 8.38 -8.23
CA LEU A 43 3.12 8.78 -7.11
C LEU A 43 4.57 8.99 -7.56
N SER A 44 5.07 8.09 -8.41
CA SER A 44 6.42 8.21 -8.99
C SER A 44 6.57 9.46 -9.85
N GLU A 45 5.58 9.81 -10.68
CA GLU A 45 5.53 11.05 -11.44
C GLU A 45 5.58 12.30 -10.55
N ALA A 46 5.00 12.22 -9.35
CA ALA A 46 5.07 13.27 -8.33
C ALA A 46 6.36 13.21 -7.46
N GLY A 47 7.33 12.35 -7.81
CA GLY A 47 8.59 12.22 -7.08
C GLY A 47 8.49 11.43 -5.76
N ILE A 48 7.37 10.75 -5.52
CA ILE A 48 7.15 9.96 -4.31
C ILE A 48 7.50 8.49 -4.57
N GLY A 49 8.62 8.03 -4.00
CA GLY A 49 9.06 6.63 -4.08
C GLY A 49 8.19 5.71 -3.24
N THR A 50 7.77 4.60 -3.80
CA THR A 50 6.97 3.57 -3.12
C THR A 50 7.54 2.19 -3.35
N SER A 51 7.08 1.22 -2.56
CA SER A 51 7.48 -0.19 -2.69
C SER A 51 6.27 -1.11 -2.49
N VAL A 52 6.42 -2.35 -2.95
CA VAL A 52 5.40 -3.38 -2.73
C VAL A 52 6.01 -4.53 -1.92
N HIS A 53 5.57 -4.71 -0.69
CA HIS A 53 6.06 -5.72 0.24
C HIS A 53 4.95 -6.70 0.62
N TYR A 54 4.96 -7.91 0.09
CA TYR A 54 5.78 -8.54 -0.96
C TYR A 54 4.88 -9.36 -1.88
N LYS A 55 5.39 -9.84 -3.03
CA LYS A 55 4.67 -10.82 -3.84
C LYS A 55 4.37 -12.06 -2.98
N PRO A 56 3.12 -12.52 -2.90
CA PRO A 56 2.75 -13.61 -2.02
C PRO A 56 3.36 -14.95 -2.49
N LEU A 57 3.69 -15.81 -1.53
CA LEU A 57 4.38 -17.08 -1.80
C LEU A 57 3.63 -17.98 -2.78
N HIS A 58 2.30 -18.01 -2.73
CA HIS A 58 1.49 -18.82 -3.64
C HIS A 58 1.59 -18.39 -5.11
N GLN A 59 2.09 -17.18 -5.39
CA GLN A 59 2.36 -16.69 -6.74
C GLN A 59 3.84 -16.81 -7.17
N MET A 60 4.74 -17.13 -6.24
CA MET A 60 6.15 -17.35 -6.57
C MET A 60 6.31 -18.70 -7.26
N THR A 61 6.99 -18.73 -8.40
CA THR A 61 7.10 -19.92 -9.29
C THR A 61 7.49 -21.18 -8.53
N TYR A 62 8.51 -21.11 -7.70
CA TYR A 62 8.98 -22.27 -6.93
C TYR A 62 7.88 -22.87 -6.05
N TYR A 63 7.25 -22.05 -5.20
CA TYR A 63 6.21 -22.53 -4.25
C TYR A 63 4.94 -22.95 -4.98
N LYS A 64 4.52 -22.15 -5.96
CA LYS A 64 3.36 -22.45 -6.80
C LYS A 64 3.48 -23.83 -7.43
N THR A 65 4.64 -24.13 -8.04
CA THR A 65 4.87 -25.41 -8.72
C THR A 65 5.05 -26.54 -7.72
N LYS A 66 5.89 -26.37 -6.69
CA LYS A 66 6.20 -27.41 -5.71
C LYS A 66 4.99 -27.90 -4.93
N TYR A 67 4.09 -26.99 -4.56
CA TYR A 67 2.94 -27.27 -3.71
C TYR A 67 1.61 -27.21 -4.45
N ASN A 68 1.62 -27.02 -5.77
CA ASN A 68 0.42 -26.89 -6.60
C ASN A 68 -0.57 -25.84 -6.07
N LEU A 69 -0.05 -24.68 -5.60
CA LEU A 69 -0.85 -23.62 -5.01
C LEU A 69 -1.66 -22.87 -6.07
N LYS A 70 -2.91 -22.56 -5.73
CA LYS A 70 -3.81 -21.79 -6.59
C LYS A 70 -4.12 -20.45 -5.94
N VAL A 71 -4.37 -19.44 -6.76
CA VAL A 71 -4.74 -18.09 -6.30
C VAL A 71 -5.99 -18.13 -5.42
N ASP A 72 -6.98 -18.89 -5.82
CA ASP A 72 -8.27 -19.01 -5.11
C ASP A 72 -8.18 -19.65 -3.72
N ASP A 73 -7.07 -20.37 -3.43
CA ASP A 73 -6.83 -20.95 -2.11
C ASP A 73 -6.42 -19.88 -1.06
N PHE A 74 -6.06 -18.67 -1.51
CA PHE A 74 -5.50 -17.60 -0.67
C PHE A 74 -6.16 -16.24 -0.93
N PRO A 75 -7.49 -16.11 -0.80
CA PRO A 75 -8.22 -14.90 -1.23
C PRO A 75 -7.80 -13.64 -0.47
N ASN A 76 -7.48 -13.74 0.81
CA ASN A 76 -7.05 -12.60 1.61
C ASN A 76 -5.64 -12.10 1.21
N ALA A 77 -4.71 -13.04 0.98
CA ALA A 77 -3.36 -12.69 0.53
C ALA A 77 -3.39 -12.09 -0.87
N GLU A 78 -4.23 -12.61 -1.74
CA GLU A 78 -4.43 -12.09 -3.09
C GLU A 78 -5.03 -10.69 -3.09
N LYS A 79 -6.10 -10.47 -2.33
CA LYS A 79 -6.73 -9.15 -2.17
C LYS A 79 -5.73 -8.10 -1.67
N THR A 80 -4.96 -8.44 -0.64
CA THR A 80 -3.93 -7.56 -0.10
C THR A 80 -2.84 -7.28 -1.14
N TRP A 81 -2.37 -8.30 -1.83
CA TRP A 81 -1.35 -8.17 -2.87
C TRP A 81 -1.75 -7.22 -3.99
N GLN A 82 -2.98 -7.31 -4.44
CA GLN A 82 -3.49 -6.48 -5.53
C GLN A 82 -3.53 -5.00 -5.20
N GLY A 83 -3.73 -4.64 -3.93
CA GLY A 83 -3.84 -3.24 -3.50
C GLY A 83 -2.67 -2.70 -2.69
N ASN A 84 -1.71 -3.55 -2.26
CA ASN A 84 -0.67 -3.17 -1.31
C ASN A 84 0.37 -2.21 -1.89
N VAL A 85 0.60 -1.09 -1.18
CA VAL A 85 1.65 -0.10 -1.48
C VAL A 85 2.25 0.37 -0.15
N SER A 86 3.57 0.25 0.00
CA SER A 86 4.28 0.84 1.14
C SER A 86 4.67 2.27 0.81
N LEU A 87 4.16 3.21 1.60
CA LEU A 87 4.48 4.62 1.51
C LEU A 87 5.86 4.91 2.11
N PRO A 88 6.50 6.02 1.73
CA PRO A 88 7.76 6.43 2.34
C PRO A 88 7.64 6.57 3.85
N LEU A 89 8.58 5.99 4.57
CA LEU A 89 8.72 6.12 6.01
C LEU A 89 10.20 6.00 6.36
N PHE A 90 10.79 7.09 6.87
CA PHE A 90 12.20 7.13 7.23
C PHE A 90 12.45 8.11 8.39
N PRO A 91 13.55 7.92 9.16
CA PRO A 91 13.93 8.88 10.19
C PRO A 91 14.16 10.27 9.60
N PHE A 92 13.79 11.29 10.37
CA PHE A 92 13.93 12.70 9.97
C PHE A 92 13.05 13.16 8.79
N MET A 93 11.95 12.45 8.52
CA MET A 93 10.92 12.94 7.60
C MET A 93 10.31 14.22 8.18
N GLU A 94 10.38 15.31 7.41
CA GLU A 94 9.84 16.59 7.83
C GLU A 94 8.31 16.62 7.68
N LYS A 95 7.67 17.55 8.37
CA LYS A 95 6.21 17.69 8.31
C LYS A 95 5.72 18.02 6.91
N GLU A 96 6.47 18.82 6.20
CA GLU A 96 6.22 19.24 4.83
C GLU A 96 6.24 18.06 3.87
N ASP A 97 7.14 17.07 4.06
CA ASP A 97 7.17 15.84 3.27
C ASP A 97 5.90 15.01 3.49
N LEU A 98 5.47 14.88 4.76
CA LEU A 98 4.25 14.16 5.11
C LEU A 98 3.01 14.83 4.52
N GLU A 99 2.91 16.15 4.60
CA GLU A 99 1.81 16.92 4.01
C GLU A 99 1.78 16.75 2.50
N TYR A 100 2.92 16.88 1.84
CA TYR A 100 3.05 16.68 0.40
C TYR A 100 2.59 15.28 -0.05
N ILE A 101 3.05 14.23 0.63
CA ILE A 101 2.64 12.85 0.33
C ILE A 101 1.13 12.68 0.52
N CYS A 102 0.59 13.16 1.64
CA CYS A 102 -0.83 13.04 1.92
C CYS A 102 -1.71 13.78 0.92
N ASP A 103 -1.34 14.99 0.55
CA ASP A 103 -2.09 15.81 -0.40
C ASP A 103 -2.00 15.25 -1.82
N THR A 104 -0.82 14.75 -2.21
CA THR A 104 -0.65 14.06 -3.50
C THR A 104 -1.53 12.81 -3.58
N ILE A 105 -1.58 11.99 -2.53
CA ILE A 105 -2.46 10.81 -2.45
C ILE A 105 -3.93 11.22 -2.59
N LYS A 106 -4.37 12.25 -1.87
CA LYS A 106 -5.73 12.79 -1.99
C LYS A 106 -6.03 13.26 -3.41
N TYR A 107 -5.13 14.02 -4.00
CA TYR A 107 -5.28 14.49 -5.37
C TYR A 107 -5.41 13.34 -6.37
N ILE A 108 -4.57 12.32 -6.27
CA ILE A 108 -4.61 11.15 -7.16
C ILE A 108 -5.93 10.39 -7.04
N LEU A 109 -6.43 10.21 -5.80
CA LEU A 109 -7.59 9.34 -5.55
C LEU A 109 -8.94 10.03 -5.66
N ILE A 110 -9.02 11.33 -5.37
CA ILE A 110 -10.29 12.09 -5.36
C ILE A 110 -10.27 13.41 -6.13
N GLY A 111 -9.14 13.77 -6.74
CA GLY A 111 -9.00 15.01 -7.50
C GLY A 111 -9.09 16.30 -6.68
N LYS A 112 -8.81 16.24 -5.37
CA LYS A 112 -8.88 17.39 -4.45
C LYS A 112 -7.60 17.48 -3.62
N PHE A 113 -7.13 18.69 -3.44
CA PHE A 113 -6.12 19.02 -2.44
C PHE A 113 -6.74 19.32 -1.09
#